data_3eeb7767f15f495edbc118c42767025c
#
_entry.id   3eeb7767f15f495edbc118c42767025c
#
_cell.length_a   1.000
_cell.length_b   1.000
_cell.length_c   1.000
_cell.angle_alpha   90.00
_cell.angle_beta   90.00
_cell.angle_gamma   90.00
#
_symmetry.space_group_name_H-M   'P 1'
#
loop_
_entity.id
_entity.type
_entity.pdbx_description
1 polymer ?
#
loop_
_entity_poly.entity_id
_entity_poly.type
_entity_poly.pdbx_seq_one_letter_code
_entity_poly.pdbx_strand_id
1 'polypeptide(L)'
;MSKWKERIPGIVISVILVAVFAVFMVILLQSKMVPTKLLILGGIALVLLVASAVLLVRSIRNKGQFICGAALSLVLALVLGLASNYISVATGTLTEIGAVRTEYTPVAVYVRTDDPASALEDTKGYTFGILESLDRENTDSAVSQITERFGSAVTTKTYAGITQLIDGLLNKECGAIIMNTAYLDVVAELDKYADVESKIRELEVLHVETAVQSAAEKTQSTGNSDAENRVYTLYISGSDTRQGLNTVGRSDVNILATINTETRQILLVTTPRDYYVPLPVSDGIPDKLTHAGIYGVNVSMGTLEMLYDTDIDYYFRLNFSGFTGIVDALGGITVDNDVAFTKGDYTYPVGKVQMDGKMALTFARERYSFVDGDIQRGKNQLKVISAIIDKALSPDILVRYNSIMDSIKDCFEMDVPYDDIAALVRRQLSDNGSWNVVQYSVTGTGDSQIPYSMSDYAYVMRPDYNTVNKAKELMQAVKDGKTLSKSDTNITDADRTRYASMPGDPAASYTSSGSSTQSSSNNNYSYSGGNDYSYSGGSDNSGYEEPSVPSEPSGGETPSEPAGGDETPSEPSGGEEIPSEPAGGEETPAEPDPGTNGGETIAEPAA
;
A
#
# COMPACT_ATOMS: atom_id res chain seq x y z
N MET A 1 -9.38 69.76 3.90
CA MET A 1 -8.98 68.61 4.80
C MET A 1 -10.13 67.63 5.07
N SER A 2 -11.42 68.03 5.05
CA SER A 2 -12.57 67.13 5.33
C SER A 2 -12.71 66.00 4.30
N LYS A 3 -12.71 66.29 3.01
CA LYS A 3 -12.92 65.30 1.94
C LYS A 3 -11.84 64.22 1.84
N TRP A 4 -10.65 64.46 2.38
CA TRP A 4 -9.57 63.45 2.38
C TRP A 4 -9.75 62.43 3.48
N LYS A 5 -10.23 62.83 4.66
CA LYS A 5 -10.54 61.93 5.78
C LYS A 5 -11.70 60.95 5.46
N GLU A 6 -12.67 61.42 4.66
CA GLU A 6 -13.78 60.56 4.21
C GLU A 6 -13.38 59.46 3.19
N ARG A 7 -12.20 59.61 2.54
CA ARG A 7 -11.65 58.65 1.58
C ARG A 7 -10.78 57.57 2.20
N ILE A 8 -10.29 57.80 3.41
CA ILE A 8 -9.33 56.89 4.08
C ILE A 8 -9.90 55.46 4.22
N PRO A 9 -11.15 55.26 4.72
CA PRO A 9 -11.70 53.90 4.87
C PRO A 9 -11.77 53.16 3.53
N GLY A 10 -12.20 53.82 2.47
CA GLY A 10 -12.29 53.21 1.15
C GLY A 10 -10.95 52.84 0.55
N ILE A 11 -9.91 53.66 0.81
CA ILE A 11 -8.53 53.36 0.40
C ILE A 11 -8.00 52.14 1.15
N VAL A 12 -8.18 52.11 2.48
CA VAL A 12 -7.72 51.00 3.32
C VAL A 12 -8.35 49.66 2.89
N ILE A 13 -9.69 49.63 2.72
CA ILE A 13 -10.39 48.44 2.24
C ILE A 13 -9.88 47.98 0.87
N SER A 14 -9.66 48.95 -0.06
CA SER A 14 -9.14 48.64 -1.39
C SER A 14 -7.74 48.04 -1.35
N VAL A 15 -6.84 48.61 -0.50
CA VAL A 15 -5.46 48.10 -0.37
C VAL A 15 -5.46 46.70 0.22
N ILE A 16 -6.26 46.44 1.26
CA ILE A 16 -6.37 45.11 1.84
C ILE A 16 -6.87 44.08 0.82
N LEU A 17 -7.97 44.41 0.10
CA LEU A 17 -8.52 43.49 -0.91
C LEU A 17 -7.52 43.19 -2.03
N VAL A 18 -6.81 44.20 -2.53
CA VAL A 18 -5.77 44.01 -3.57
C VAL A 18 -4.61 43.18 -3.05
N ALA A 19 -4.19 43.39 -1.79
CA ALA A 19 -3.14 42.60 -1.18
C ALA A 19 -3.55 41.11 -1.03
N VAL A 20 -4.75 40.86 -0.53
CA VAL A 20 -5.29 39.48 -0.42
C VAL A 20 -5.40 38.83 -1.80
N PHE A 21 -5.88 39.56 -2.79
CA PHE A 21 -5.95 39.07 -4.18
C PHE A 21 -4.56 38.75 -4.74
N ALA A 22 -3.56 39.60 -4.52
CA ALA A 22 -2.21 39.35 -5.00
C ALA A 22 -1.60 38.09 -4.35
N VAL A 23 -1.77 37.92 -3.04
CA VAL A 23 -1.32 36.72 -2.31
C VAL A 23 -2.00 35.47 -2.86
N PHE A 24 -3.34 35.52 -3.04
CA PHE A 24 -4.08 34.41 -3.63
C PHE A 24 -3.56 34.04 -5.02
N MET A 25 -3.32 35.02 -5.89
CA MET A 25 -2.80 34.77 -7.24
C MET A 25 -1.40 34.12 -7.22
N VAL A 26 -0.54 34.57 -6.32
CA VAL A 26 0.79 33.95 -6.15
C VAL A 26 0.67 32.49 -5.74
N ILE A 27 -0.13 32.19 -4.71
CA ILE A 27 -0.35 30.81 -4.23
C ILE A 27 -0.96 29.94 -5.33
N LEU A 28 -1.96 30.48 -6.05
CA LEU A 28 -2.63 29.77 -7.15
C LEU A 28 -1.66 29.44 -8.29
N LEU A 29 -0.78 30.37 -8.68
CA LEU A 29 0.22 30.16 -9.73
C LEU A 29 1.30 29.16 -9.27
N GLN A 30 1.73 29.23 -8.01
CA GLN A 30 2.73 28.32 -7.45
C GLN A 30 2.21 26.88 -7.32
N SER A 31 0.90 26.69 -7.11
CA SER A 31 0.32 25.35 -6.99
C SER A 31 0.42 24.52 -8.27
N LYS A 32 0.59 25.13 -9.45
CA LYS A 32 0.65 24.45 -10.76
C LYS A 32 -0.53 23.49 -11.06
N MET A 33 -1.58 23.49 -10.23
CA MET A 33 -2.71 22.55 -10.34
C MET A 33 -3.81 23.02 -11.28
N VAL A 34 -3.88 24.33 -11.58
CA VAL A 34 -4.98 24.92 -12.36
C VAL A 34 -4.60 25.03 -13.83
N PRO A 35 -5.46 24.52 -14.76
CA PRO A 35 -5.24 24.64 -16.19
C PRO A 35 -5.10 26.10 -16.65
N THR A 36 -4.16 26.36 -17.57
CA THR A 36 -3.87 27.71 -18.06
C THR A 36 -5.09 28.44 -18.58
N LYS A 37 -6.01 27.74 -19.26
CA LYS A 37 -7.27 28.32 -19.76
C LYS A 37 -8.16 28.83 -18.62
N LEU A 38 -8.28 28.06 -17.55
CA LEU A 38 -9.06 28.44 -16.37
C LEU A 38 -8.37 29.56 -15.58
N LEU A 39 -7.03 29.54 -15.49
CA LEU A 39 -6.26 30.63 -14.88
C LEU A 39 -6.49 31.94 -15.61
N ILE A 40 -6.45 31.97 -16.94
CA ILE A 40 -6.66 33.20 -17.72
C ILE A 40 -8.11 33.68 -17.58
N LEU A 41 -9.09 32.84 -17.86
CA LEU A 41 -10.52 33.23 -17.83
C LEU A 41 -10.96 33.58 -16.41
N GLY A 42 -10.66 32.73 -15.45
CA GLY A 42 -10.97 32.96 -14.03
C GLY A 42 -10.22 34.16 -13.46
N GLY A 43 -8.95 34.32 -13.82
CA GLY A 43 -8.12 35.46 -13.44
C GLY A 43 -8.68 36.78 -13.95
N ILE A 44 -9.07 36.87 -15.24
CA ILE A 44 -9.72 38.06 -15.82
C ILE A 44 -11.03 38.36 -15.08
N ALA A 45 -11.91 37.36 -14.91
CA ALA A 45 -13.17 37.53 -14.20
C ALA A 45 -12.94 38.03 -12.75
N LEU A 46 -11.96 37.46 -12.04
CA LEU A 46 -11.65 37.84 -10.68
C LEU A 46 -11.06 39.25 -10.61
N VAL A 47 -10.18 39.64 -11.56
CA VAL A 47 -9.66 41.03 -11.68
C VAL A 47 -10.81 42.00 -11.88
N LEU A 48 -11.76 41.71 -12.77
CA LEU A 48 -12.92 42.58 -13.01
C LEU A 48 -13.79 42.67 -11.74
N LEU A 49 -13.96 41.60 -11.01
CA LEU A 49 -14.74 41.57 -9.77
C LEU A 49 -14.08 42.39 -8.66
N VAL A 50 -12.77 42.23 -8.46
CA VAL A 50 -11.97 43.04 -7.52
C VAL A 50 -11.97 44.50 -7.92
N ALA A 51 -11.78 44.81 -9.20
CA ALA A 51 -11.82 46.17 -9.70
C ALA A 51 -13.19 46.84 -9.45
N SER A 52 -14.30 46.12 -9.69
CA SER A 52 -15.66 46.60 -9.42
C SER A 52 -15.88 46.87 -7.93
N ALA A 53 -15.43 45.99 -7.04
CA ALA A 53 -15.51 46.21 -5.61
C ALA A 53 -14.71 47.46 -5.16
N VAL A 54 -13.49 47.63 -5.68
CA VAL A 54 -12.65 48.79 -5.40
C VAL A 54 -13.29 50.09 -5.90
N LEU A 55 -13.92 50.08 -7.10
CA LEU A 55 -14.63 51.26 -7.65
C LEU A 55 -15.84 51.61 -6.79
N LEU A 56 -16.62 50.62 -6.34
CA LEU A 56 -17.78 50.82 -5.46
C LEU A 56 -17.36 51.44 -4.10
N VAL A 57 -16.30 50.91 -3.48
CA VAL A 57 -15.80 51.40 -2.19
C VAL A 57 -15.23 52.83 -2.30
N ARG A 58 -14.69 53.19 -3.47
CA ARG A 58 -14.17 54.56 -3.72
C ARG A 58 -15.26 55.58 -4.06
N SER A 59 -16.51 55.13 -4.27
CA SER A 59 -17.64 56.04 -4.58
C SER A 59 -18.00 56.90 -3.35
N ILE A 60 -17.73 58.21 -3.44
CA ILE A 60 -17.97 59.16 -2.33
C ILE A 60 -19.41 59.70 -2.37
N ARG A 61 -20.06 59.65 -3.55
CA ARG A 61 -21.38 60.32 -3.79
C ARG A 61 -22.57 59.54 -3.25
N ASN A 62 -22.41 58.26 -3.04
CA ASN A 62 -23.52 57.39 -2.67
C ASN A 62 -23.12 56.43 -1.53
N LYS A 63 -23.65 56.68 -0.31
CA LYS A 63 -23.40 55.82 0.86
C LYS A 63 -23.81 54.35 0.64
N GLY A 64 -24.86 54.10 -0.15
CA GLY A 64 -25.29 52.76 -0.52
C GLY A 64 -24.24 52.02 -1.34
N GLN A 65 -23.62 52.68 -2.33
CA GLN A 65 -22.56 52.07 -3.13
C GLN A 65 -21.33 51.77 -2.29
N PHE A 66 -20.96 52.64 -1.34
CA PHE A 66 -19.88 52.38 -0.43
C PHE A 66 -20.12 51.13 0.45
N ILE A 67 -21.34 51.04 1.04
CA ILE A 67 -21.72 49.89 1.88
C ILE A 67 -21.70 48.60 1.06
N CYS A 68 -22.31 48.59 -0.15
CA CYS A 68 -22.27 47.44 -1.05
C CYS A 68 -20.84 47.05 -1.45
N GLY A 69 -20.00 48.03 -1.77
CA GLY A 69 -18.60 47.81 -2.12
C GLY A 69 -17.78 47.27 -0.94
N ALA A 70 -18.01 47.80 0.25
CA ALA A 70 -17.34 47.31 1.47
C ALA A 70 -17.76 45.86 1.81
N ALA A 71 -19.08 45.56 1.72
CA ALA A 71 -19.58 44.21 1.94
C ALA A 71 -19.04 43.21 0.89
N LEU A 72 -19.04 43.60 -0.39
CA LEU A 72 -18.47 42.79 -1.48
C LEU A 72 -16.96 42.56 -1.28
N SER A 73 -16.23 43.62 -0.89
CA SER A 73 -14.78 43.50 -0.61
C SER A 73 -14.48 42.59 0.56
N LEU A 74 -15.30 42.63 1.61
CA LEU A 74 -15.15 41.76 2.78
C LEU A 74 -15.40 40.29 2.39
N VAL A 75 -16.50 40.02 1.67
CA VAL A 75 -16.82 38.66 1.19
C VAL A 75 -15.73 38.14 0.27
N LEU A 76 -15.25 38.93 -0.67
CA LEU A 76 -14.15 38.55 -1.58
C LEU A 76 -12.87 38.27 -0.81
N ALA A 77 -12.49 39.13 0.14
CA ALA A 77 -11.29 38.93 0.93
C ALA A 77 -11.38 37.65 1.76
N LEU A 78 -12.56 37.37 2.34
CA LEU A 78 -12.80 36.12 3.08
C LEU A 78 -12.69 34.90 2.16
N VAL A 79 -13.37 34.90 1.03
CA VAL A 79 -13.35 33.79 0.07
C VAL A 79 -11.94 33.56 -0.47
N LEU A 80 -11.22 34.61 -0.86
CA LEU A 80 -9.85 34.49 -1.35
C LEU A 80 -8.89 34.04 -0.27
N GLY A 81 -9.07 34.51 0.97
CA GLY A 81 -8.29 34.06 2.13
C GLY A 81 -8.49 32.57 2.43
N LEU A 82 -9.76 32.13 2.45
CA LEU A 82 -10.08 30.70 2.63
C LEU A 82 -9.53 29.85 1.48
N ALA A 83 -9.68 30.29 0.24
CA ALA A 83 -9.15 29.59 -0.93
C ALA A 83 -7.60 29.53 -0.91
N SER A 84 -6.93 30.60 -0.48
CA SER A 84 -5.48 30.62 -0.31
C SER A 84 -5.01 29.60 0.73
N ASN A 85 -5.67 29.57 1.88
CA ASN A 85 -5.38 28.60 2.93
C ASN A 85 -5.61 27.16 2.42
N TYR A 86 -6.71 26.95 1.72
CA TYR A 86 -7.06 25.65 1.14
C TYR A 86 -5.99 25.13 0.18
N ILE A 87 -5.56 25.96 -0.79
CA ILE A 87 -4.53 25.60 -1.75
C ILE A 87 -3.17 25.39 -1.04
N SER A 88 -2.84 26.24 -0.07
CA SER A 88 -1.58 26.16 0.66
C SER A 88 -1.46 24.88 1.50
N VAL A 89 -2.54 24.49 2.19
CA VAL A 89 -2.59 23.21 2.93
C VAL A 89 -2.43 22.04 1.96
N ALA A 90 -3.18 22.04 0.84
CA ALA A 90 -3.07 21.00 -0.18
C ALA A 90 -1.65 20.83 -0.70
N THR A 91 -1.04 21.95 -1.09
CA THR A 91 0.32 21.96 -1.64
C THR A 91 1.34 21.50 -0.61
N GLY A 92 1.21 21.97 0.63
CA GLY A 92 2.09 21.59 1.74
C GLY A 92 2.03 20.10 2.05
N THR A 93 0.82 19.55 2.22
CA THR A 93 0.62 18.11 2.52
C THR A 93 1.15 17.23 1.40
N LEU A 94 0.84 17.53 0.12
CA LEU A 94 1.33 16.74 -1.00
C LEU A 94 2.86 16.81 -1.16
N THR A 95 3.49 17.95 -0.84
CA THR A 95 4.94 18.08 -0.84
C THR A 95 5.58 17.27 0.30
N GLU A 96 4.95 17.27 1.48
CA GLU A 96 5.43 16.51 2.63
C GLU A 96 5.31 14.99 2.42
N ILE A 97 4.21 14.54 1.82
CA ILE A 97 3.96 13.12 1.52
C ILE A 97 4.93 12.60 0.44
N GLY A 98 5.22 13.39 -0.60
CA GLY A 98 6.14 13.04 -1.69
C GLY A 98 7.62 13.24 -1.37
N ALA A 99 7.97 13.60 -0.13
CA ALA A 99 9.36 13.72 0.30
C ALA A 99 9.96 12.32 0.53
N VAL A 100 11.18 12.11 0.02
CA VAL A 100 11.94 10.86 0.27
C VAL A 100 12.10 10.66 1.77
N ARG A 101 11.67 9.50 2.26
CA ARG A 101 11.77 9.12 3.67
C ARG A 101 12.82 8.02 3.83
N THR A 102 13.46 7.99 4.98
CA THR A 102 14.32 6.89 5.37
C THR A 102 13.44 5.72 5.82
N GLU A 103 13.66 4.53 5.29
CA GLU A 103 13.07 3.30 5.84
C GLU A 103 13.85 2.83 7.05
N TYR A 104 13.16 2.21 7.99
CA TYR A 104 13.74 1.60 9.18
C TYR A 104 13.49 0.11 9.17
N THR A 105 14.57 -0.66 9.27
CA THR A 105 14.48 -2.09 9.52
C THR A 105 14.50 -2.30 11.03
N PRO A 106 13.42 -2.84 11.62
CA PRO A 106 13.36 -3.14 13.04
C PRO A 106 14.09 -4.46 13.31
N VAL A 107 15.30 -4.38 13.87
CA VAL A 107 16.09 -5.54 14.26
C VAL A 107 15.98 -5.72 15.77
N ALA A 108 15.36 -6.80 16.20
CA ALA A 108 15.14 -7.04 17.62
C ALA A 108 16.13 -8.05 18.22
N VAL A 109 16.38 -7.87 19.51
CA VAL A 109 17.04 -8.84 20.36
C VAL A 109 15.98 -9.67 21.07
N TYR A 110 15.96 -10.97 20.83
CA TYR A 110 15.05 -11.92 21.46
C TYR A 110 15.79 -12.84 22.42
N VAL A 111 15.12 -13.15 23.53
CA VAL A 111 15.52 -14.20 24.47
C VAL A 111 14.35 -15.17 24.66
N ARG A 112 14.61 -16.33 25.27
CA ARG A 112 13.52 -17.24 25.68
C ARG A 112 12.64 -16.57 26.73
N THR A 113 11.38 -16.95 26.78
CA THR A 113 10.42 -16.43 27.78
C THR A 113 10.85 -16.74 29.23
N ASP A 114 11.60 -17.86 29.44
CA ASP A 114 12.13 -18.26 30.75
C ASP A 114 13.48 -17.61 31.11
N ASP A 115 14.05 -16.78 30.24
CA ASP A 115 15.34 -16.12 30.47
C ASP A 115 15.20 -14.99 31.52
N PRO A 116 16.17 -14.84 32.47
CA PRO A 116 16.10 -13.84 33.52
C PRO A 116 16.39 -12.41 33.05
N ALA A 117 16.99 -12.20 31.86
CA ALA A 117 17.32 -10.87 31.36
C ALA A 117 16.05 -10.02 31.19
N SER A 118 16.01 -8.83 31.73
CA SER A 118 14.89 -7.89 31.62
C SER A 118 15.16 -6.70 30.69
N ALA A 119 16.42 -6.44 30.39
CA ALA A 119 16.91 -5.41 29.48
C ALA A 119 18.06 -5.93 28.65
N LEU A 120 18.43 -5.21 27.60
CA LEU A 120 19.56 -5.56 26.73
C LEU A 120 20.88 -5.66 27.51
N GLU A 121 21.08 -4.77 28.49
CA GLU A 121 22.27 -4.73 29.33
C GLU A 121 22.50 -6.02 30.14
N ASP A 122 21.42 -6.70 30.51
CA ASP A 122 21.48 -7.98 31.25
C ASP A 122 22.06 -9.12 30.40
N THR A 123 22.08 -8.96 29.08
CA THR A 123 22.62 -9.94 28.13
C THR A 123 24.12 -9.78 27.88
N LYS A 124 24.77 -8.83 28.57
CA LYS A 124 26.24 -8.65 28.46
C LYS A 124 26.95 -9.92 28.86
N GLY A 125 27.68 -10.52 27.91
CA GLY A 125 28.33 -11.81 28.10
C GLY A 125 27.58 -13.00 27.54
N TYR A 126 26.36 -12.80 26.97
CA TYR A 126 25.69 -13.85 26.22
C TYR A 126 26.37 -14.09 24.87
N THR A 127 26.18 -15.29 24.34
CA THR A 127 26.42 -15.56 22.92
C THR A 127 25.14 -15.23 22.16
N PHE A 128 25.22 -14.35 21.16
CA PHE A 128 24.11 -13.95 20.32
C PHE A 128 24.08 -14.79 19.06
N GLY A 129 22.96 -15.47 18.81
CA GLY A 129 22.70 -16.11 17.51
C GLY A 129 22.40 -15.04 16.46
N ILE A 130 22.98 -15.19 15.28
CA ILE A 130 22.75 -14.33 14.12
C ILE A 130 22.65 -15.17 12.85
N LEU A 131 22.01 -14.64 11.81
CA LEU A 131 21.97 -15.28 10.49
C LEU A 131 23.33 -15.14 9.79
N GLU A 132 23.73 -16.16 9.03
CA GLU A 132 25.01 -16.19 8.34
C GLU A 132 25.07 -15.23 7.16
N SER A 133 24.04 -15.24 6.30
CA SER A 133 23.98 -14.45 5.07
C SER A 133 22.71 -13.62 4.96
N LEU A 134 21.57 -14.16 5.40
CA LEU A 134 20.26 -13.53 5.28
C LEU A 134 20.19 -12.25 6.11
N ASP A 135 19.83 -11.12 5.50
CA ASP A 135 19.70 -9.80 6.15
C ASP A 135 20.95 -9.38 6.97
N ARG A 136 22.11 -9.73 6.43
CA ARG A 136 23.39 -9.60 7.15
C ARG A 136 23.75 -8.15 7.44
N GLU A 137 23.51 -7.24 6.52
CA GLU A 137 23.85 -5.81 6.67
C GLU A 137 23.11 -5.18 7.87
N ASN A 138 21.79 -5.42 7.97
CA ASN A 138 20.99 -4.94 9.08
C ASN A 138 21.39 -5.60 10.41
N THR A 139 21.68 -6.90 10.38
CA THR A 139 22.16 -7.64 11.55
C THR A 139 23.52 -7.09 12.05
N ASP A 140 24.47 -6.84 11.15
CA ASP A 140 25.79 -6.30 11.51
C ASP A 140 25.69 -4.87 12.05
N SER A 141 24.79 -4.05 11.51
CA SER A 141 24.50 -2.72 12.05
C SER A 141 23.96 -2.81 13.49
N ALA A 142 23.00 -3.71 13.74
CA ALA A 142 22.47 -3.94 15.07
C ALA A 142 23.53 -4.45 16.05
N VAL A 143 24.39 -5.41 15.64
CA VAL A 143 25.52 -5.90 16.43
C VAL A 143 26.49 -4.77 16.76
N SER A 144 26.73 -3.84 15.83
CA SER A 144 27.58 -2.68 16.05
C SER A 144 27.00 -1.73 17.09
N GLN A 145 25.71 -1.45 17.03
CA GLN A 145 25.00 -0.63 18.03
C GLN A 145 25.07 -1.26 19.44
N ILE A 146 24.87 -2.59 19.53
CA ILE A 146 24.98 -3.32 20.80
C ILE A 146 26.43 -3.29 21.33
N THR A 147 27.43 -3.48 20.45
CA THR A 147 28.85 -3.43 20.80
C THR A 147 29.25 -2.06 21.35
N GLU A 148 28.80 -0.98 20.75
CA GLU A 148 29.02 0.37 21.23
C GLU A 148 28.40 0.58 22.61
N ARG A 149 27.17 0.14 22.80
CA ARG A 149 26.42 0.26 24.04
C ARG A 149 27.02 -0.56 25.20
N PHE A 150 27.54 -1.74 24.92
CA PHE A 150 28.24 -2.58 25.91
C PHE A 150 29.66 -2.11 26.18
N GLY A 151 30.26 -1.32 25.31
CA GLY A 151 31.69 -0.93 25.37
C GLY A 151 32.64 -2.10 25.20
N SER A 152 32.19 -3.23 24.65
CA SER A 152 32.96 -4.46 24.42
C SER A 152 32.34 -5.26 23.29
N ALA A 153 33.16 -6.01 22.54
CA ALA A 153 32.70 -6.85 21.45
C ALA A 153 31.66 -7.88 21.90
N VAL A 154 30.62 -8.05 21.07
CA VAL A 154 29.56 -9.04 21.24
C VAL A 154 30.05 -10.40 20.71
N THR A 155 29.86 -11.48 21.47
CA THR A 155 30.13 -12.83 20.99
C THR A 155 28.95 -13.32 20.14
N THR A 156 29.21 -13.68 18.89
CA THR A 156 28.16 -14.14 17.97
C THR A 156 28.34 -15.60 17.58
N LYS A 157 27.24 -16.29 17.27
CA LYS A 157 27.17 -17.62 16.66
C LYS A 157 26.27 -17.55 15.44
N THR A 158 26.76 -17.97 14.27
CA THR A 158 26.04 -17.94 13.01
C THR A 158 25.16 -19.16 12.81
N TYR A 159 24.02 -18.97 12.14
CA TYR A 159 23.08 -20.00 11.73
C TYR A 159 22.70 -19.78 10.26
N ALA A 160 22.58 -20.87 9.49
CA ALA A 160 22.36 -20.79 8.04
C ALA A 160 20.94 -20.33 7.67
N GLY A 161 19.96 -20.45 8.57
CA GLY A 161 18.58 -20.05 8.30
C GLY A 161 17.80 -19.71 9.56
N ILE A 162 16.62 -19.11 9.38
CA ILE A 162 15.80 -18.57 10.46
C ILE A 162 15.33 -19.66 11.42
N THR A 163 14.87 -20.81 10.89
CA THR A 163 14.40 -21.94 11.73
C THR A 163 15.51 -22.49 12.59
N GLN A 164 16.74 -22.59 12.05
CA GLN A 164 17.92 -23.01 12.80
C GLN A 164 18.32 -21.97 13.87
N LEU A 165 18.18 -20.68 13.58
CA LEU A 165 18.43 -19.60 14.53
C LEU A 165 17.48 -19.68 15.73
N ILE A 166 16.18 -19.87 15.48
CA ILE A 166 15.16 -20.06 16.52
C ILE A 166 15.41 -21.34 17.32
N ASP A 167 15.68 -22.47 16.65
CA ASP A 167 16.00 -23.73 17.32
C ASP A 167 17.26 -23.58 18.20
N GLY A 168 18.28 -22.86 17.74
CA GLY A 168 19.49 -22.55 18.51
C GLY A 168 19.20 -21.81 19.82
N LEU A 169 18.28 -20.84 19.79
CA LEU A 169 17.84 -20.15 20.99
C LEU A 169 17.05 -21.07 21.93
N LEU A 170 16.06 -21.80 21.39
CA LEU A 170 15.20 -22.69 22.17
C LEU A 170 15.99 -23.86 22.79
N ASN A 171 17.00 -24.38 22.09
CA ASN A 171 17.90 -25.45 22.56
C ASN A 171 19.02 -24.93 23.48
N LYS A 172 19.06 -23.62 23.80
CA LYS A 172 20.08 -23.00 24.68
C LYS A 172 21.50 -23.04 24.10
N GLU A 173 21.64 -23.10 22.78
CA GLU A 173 22.94 -23.03 22.09
C GLU A 173 23.50 -21.60 22.05
N CYS A 174 22.60 -20.61 22.15
CA CYS A 174 22.90 -19.20 22.38
C CYS A 174 21.95 -18.64 23.45
N GLY A 175 22.32 -17.52 24.08
CA GLY A 175 21.53 -16.87 25.12
C GLY A 175 20.49 -15.92 24.57
N ALA A 176 20.79 -15.27 23.46
CA ALA A 176 19.92 -14.34 22.75
C ALA A 176 20.08 -14.51 21.25
N ILE A 177 19.13 -14.02 20.46
CA ILE A 177 19.26 -13.92 19.00
C ILE A 177 18.98 -12.48 18.54
N ILE A 178 19.61 -12.11 17.43
CA ILE A 178 19.41 -10.81 16.77
C ILE A 178 18.84 -11.09 15.39
N MET A 179 17.65 -10.59 15.11
CA MET A 179 17.02 -10.74 13.80
C MET A 179 16.02 -9.63 13.52
N ASN A 180 15.73 -9.37 12.26
CA ASN A 180 14.66 -8.52 11.83
C ASN A 180 13.30 -9.06 12.35
N THR A 181 12.48 -8.19 12.92
CA THR A 181 11.21 -8.59 13.55
C THR A 181 10.24 -9.25 12.58
N ALA A 182 10.29 -8.88 11.29
CA ALA A 182 9.44 -9.47 10.26
C ALA A 182 9.68 -10.97 10.04
N TYR A 183 10.85 -11.50 10.42
CA TYR A 183 11.12 -12.94 10.32
C TYR A 183 10.38 -13.77 11.35
N LEU A 184 9.93 -13.17 12.45
CA LEU A 184 9.12 -13.89 13.43
C LEU A 184 7.79 -14.32 12.83
N ASP A 185 7.13 -13.43 12.09
CA ASP A 185 5.89 -13.74 11.36
C ASP A 185 6.11 -14.78 10.26
N VAL A 186 7.29 -14.74 9.59
CA VAL A 186 7.65 -15.73 8.55
C VAL A 186 7.78 -17.13 9.16
N VAL A 187 8.44 -17.24 10.30
CA VAL A 187 8.61 -18.53 11.01
C VAL A 187 7.30 -19.05 11.58
N ALA A 188 6.45 -18.16 12.11
CA ALA A 188 5.15 -18.51 12.64
C ALA A 188 4.16 -19.08 11.59
N GLU A 189 4.43 -18.91 10.29
CA GLU A 189 3.66 -19.57 9.22
C GLU A 189 3.90 -21.10 9.17
N LEU A 190 4.98 -21.60 9.77
CA LEU A 190 5.29 -23.02 9.84
C LEU A 190 4.61 -23.66 11.05
N ASP A 191 3.89 -24.76 10.87
CA ASP A 191 3.15 -25.46 11.93
C ASP A 191 4.01 -25.76 13.17
N LYS A 192 5.29 -26.13 12.97
CA LYS A 192 6.26 -26.42 14.04
C LYS A 192 6.51 -25.20 14.94
N TYR A 193 6.38 -23.99 14.40
CA TYR A 193 6.72 -22.73 15.07
C TYR A 193 5.49 -21.83 15.29
N ALA A 194 4.29 -22.33 15.08
CA ALA A 194 3.06 -21.56 15.23
C ALA A 194 2.88 -20.91 16.62
N ASP A 195 3.55 -21.44 17.63
CA ASP A 195 3.57 -20.94 19.01
C ASP A 195 4.88 -20.25 19.41
N VAL A 196 5.76 -19.92 18.45
CA VAL A 196 7.09 -19.34 18.70
C VAL A 196 7.02 -18.05 19.53
N GLU A 197 6.03 -17.19 19.28
CA GLU A 197 5.82 -15.95 20.03
C GLU A 197 5.57 -16.19 21.54
N SER A 198 5.06 -17.35 21.92
CA SER A 198 4.89 -17.71 23.33
C SER A 198 6.17 -18.20 24.00
N LYS A 199 7.16 -18.63 23.20
CA LYS A 199 8.42 -19.25 23.67
C LYS A 199 9.58 -18.27 23.75
N ILE A 200 9.52 -17.18 22.99
CA ILE A 200 10.52 -16.13 22.97
C ILE A 200 9.89 -14.78 23.29
N ARG A 201 10.67 -13.86 23.76
CA ARG A 201 10.23 -12.49 23.99
C ARG A 201 11.28 -11.49 23.52
N GLU A 202 10.80 -10.37 23.05
CA GLU A 202 11.59 -9.23 22.65
C GLU A 202 12.13 -8.52 23.88
N LEU A 203 13.44 -8.19 23.89
CA LEU A 203 14.05 -7.34 24.88
C LEU A 203 14.11 -5.89 24.42
N GLU A 204 14.54 -5.69 23.18
CA GLU A 204 14.70 -4.35 22.59
C GLU A 204 14.66 -4.43 21.07
N VAL A 205 14.09 -3.39 20.44
CA VAL A 205 14.13 -3.18 19.00
C VAL A 205 15.14 -2.09 18.68
N LEU A 206 16.10 -2.42 17.83
CA LEU A 206 17.07 -1.50 17.25
C LEU A 206 16.58 -1.08 15.86
N HIS A 207 16.56 0.20 15.59
CA HIS A 207 16.19 0.73 14.28
C HIS A 207 17.43 0.91 13.42
N VAL A 208 17.49 0.16 12.31
CA VAL A 208 18.54 0.29 11.30
C VAL A 208 18.01 1.10 10.14
N GLU A 209 18.65 2.23 9.84
CA GLU A 209 18.26 3.08 8.73
C GLU A 209 18.69 2.47 7.40
N THR A 210 17.77 2.38 6.46
CA THR A 210 18.02 1.97 5.08
C THR A 210 17.65 3.12 4.15
N ALA A 211 18.58 3.53 3.30
CA ALA A 211 18.31 4.59 2.33
C ALA A 211 17.34 4.08 1.25
N VAL A 212 16.18 4.73 1.11
CA VAL A 212 15.29 4.51 -0.03
C VAL A 212 15.82 5.31 -1.21
N GLN A 213 16.15 4.64 -2.32
CA GLN A 213 16.49 5.33 -3.56
C GLN A 213 15.23 6.02 -4.08
N SER A 214 15.29 7.35 -4.18
CA SER A 214 14.15 8.10 -4.70
C SER A 214 14.01 7.93 -6.21
N ALA A 215 12.78 7.88 -6.70
CA ALA A 215 12.48 7.92 -8.13
C ALA A 215 13.03 9.18 -8.82
N ALA A 216 13.25 10.27 -8.07
CA ALA A 216 13.89 11.48 -8.58
C ALA A 216 15.31 11.23 -9.12
N GLU A 217 16.04 10.26 -8.60
CA GLU A 217 17.35 9.86 -9.12
C GLU A 217 17.24 9.00 -10.40
N LYS A 218 16.21 8.16 -10.50
CA LYS A 218 15.92 7.37 -11.72
C LYS A 218 15.41 8.26 -12.88
N THR A 219 14.63 9.30 -12.59
CA THR A 219 13.93 10.14 -13.60
C THR A 219 14.83 11.20 -14.23
N GLN A 220 16.02 11.48 -13.71
CA GLN A 220 16.98 12.40 -14.37
C GLN A 220 17.46 11.91 -15.73
N SER A 221 17.20 10.65 -16.10
CA SER A 221 17.61 10.10 -17.41
C SER A 221 16.59 10.31 -18.54
N THR A 222 15.34 10.67 -18.24
CA THR A 222 14.28 10.89 -19.25
C THR A 222 13.73 12.31 -19.21
N GLY A 223 14.58 13.30 -19.44
CA GLY A 223 14.21 14.71 -19.49
C GLY A 223 13.20 15.03 -20.60
N ASN A 224 11.92 14.75 -20.38
CA ASN A 224 10.86 15.21 -21.27
C ASN A 224 9.74 15.89 -20.48
N SER A 225 9.45 17.10 -20.88
CA SER A 225 8.86 18.20 -20.15
C SER A 225 7.33 18.26 -20.11
N ASP A 226 6.59 17.26 -20.60
CA ASP A 226 5.13 17.31 -20.61
C ASP A 226 4.53 16.34 -19.58
N ALA A 227 4.56 16.74 -18.30
CA ALA A 227 3.95 15.99 -17.20
C ALA A 227 2.42 15.74 -17.39
N GLU A 228 1.78 16.47 -18.31
CA GLU A 228 0.34 16.29 -18.64
C GLU A 228 0.06 15.07 -19.54
N ASN A 229 1.07 14.58 -20.27
CA ASN A 229 0.94 13.48 -21.24
C ASN A 229 1.96 12.38 -20.94
N ARG A 230 2.03 11.94 -19.69
CA ARG A 230 2.96 10.90 -19.25
C ARG A 230 2.29 9.53 -19.12
N VAL A 231 3.11 8.52 -19.35
CA VAL A 231 2.78 7.16 -18.98
C VAL A 231 3.75 6.75 -17.89
N TYR A 232 3.22 6.18 -16.81
CA TYR A 232 4.04 5.68 -15.71
C TYR A 232 3.41 4.47 -15.05
N THR A 233 4.24 3.67 -14.39
CA THR A 233 3.83 2.51 -13.62
C THR A 233 4.05 2.80 -12.14
N LEU A 234 3.00 2.70 -11.35
CA LEU A 234 2.98 2.90 -9.91
C LEU A 234 2.84 1.55 -9.20
N TYR A 235 3.75 1.23 -8.28
CA TYR A 235 3.60 0.09 -7.39
C TYR A 235 2.77 0.46 -6.17
N ILE A 236 1.65 -0.22 -5.95
CA ILE A 236 0.80 -0.08 -4.78
C ILE A 236 1.08 -1.25 -3.85
N SER A 237 1.67 -0.95 -2.68
CA SER A 237 2.04 -1.91 -1.65
C SER A 237 1.18 -1.75 -0.42
N GLY A 238 0.61 -2.86 0.07
CA GLY A 238 -0.04 -2.92 1.36
C GLY A 238 0.81 -3.73 2.34
N SER A 239 1.31 -3.06 3.39
CA SER A 239 2.12 -3.70 4.43
C SER A 239 1.27 -4.16 5.61
N ASP A 240 1.62 -5.29 6.22
CA ASP A 240 0.99 -5.79 7.44
C ASP A 240 1.60 -5.22 8.73
N THR A 241 2.59 -4.32 8.60
CA THR A 241 3.28 -3.73 9.75
C THR A 241 2.29 -2.97 10.66
N ARG A 242 2.40 -3.21 11.97
CA ARG A 242 1.69 -2.47 13.02
C ARG A 242 2.49 -1.26 13.51
N GLN A 243 3.74 -1.15 13.08
CA GLN A 243 4.64 -0.03 13.36
C GLN A 243 4.42 1.10 12.34
N GLY A 244 5.26 2.11 12.34
CA GLY A 244 5.13 3.25 11.42
C GLY A 244 5.19 2.84 9.94
N LEU A 245 4.68 3.70 9.06
CA LEU A 245 4.67 3.46 7.61
C LEU A 245 6.06 3.27 7.01
N ASN A 246 7.06 3.94 7.59
CA ASN A 246 8.46 3.84 7.19
C ASN A 246 9.19 2.61 7.74
N THR A 247 8.47 1.68 8.38
CA THR A 247 9.03 0.42 8.86
C THR A 247 8.87 -0.65 7.78
N VAL A 248 9.97 -1.33 7.45
CA VAL A 248 9.93 -2.46 6.52
C VAL A 248 9.13 -3.62 7.11
N GLY A 249 8.43 -4.35 6.25
CA GLY A 249 7.60 -5.48 6.63
C GLY A 249 7.10 -6.20 5.39
N ARG A 250 6.38 -7.31 5.57
CA ARG A 250 5.83 -8.07 4.44
C ARG A 250 4.89 -7.22 3.59
N SER A 251 4.96 -7.39 2.28
CA SER A 251 4.03 -6.77 1.34
C SER A 251 2.91 -7.74 0.97
N ASP A 252 1.77 -7.59 1.63
CA ASP A 252 0.60 -8.47 1.46
C ASP A 252 -0.28 -8.08 0.27
N VAL A 253 -0.14 -6.85 -0.21
CA VAL A 253 -0.81 -6.33 -1.41
C VAL A 253 0.24 -5.87 -2.39
N ASN A 254 0.23 -6.46 -3.58
CA ASN A 254 1.17 -6.16 -4.66
C ASN A 254 0.38 -5.86 -5.93
N ILE A 255 0.14 -4.59 -6.20
CA ILE A 255 -0.61 -4.12 -7.37
C ILE A 255 0.25 -3.16 -8.19
N LEU A 256 0.37 -3.40 -9.50
CA LEU A 256 0.93 -2.44 -10.44
C LEU A 256 -0.20 -1.67 -11.12
N ALA A 257 -0.12 -0.35 -11.06
CA ALA A 257 -1.01 0.55 -11.77
C ALA A 257 -0.26 1.20 -12.93
N THR A 258 -0.52 0.75 -14.17
CA THR A 258 -0.01 1.41 -15.37
C THR A 258 -0.99 2.49 -15.80
N ILE A 259 -0.55 3.73 -15.79
CA ILE A 259 -1.38 4.92 -15.95
C ILE A 259 -0.93 5.68 -17.19
N ASN A 260 -1.84 5.87 -18.14
CA ASN A 260 -1.63 6.74 -19.29
C ASN A 260 -2.54 7.95 -19.17
N THR A 261 -1.95 9.11 -18.89
CA THR A 261 -2.69 10.34 -18.62
C THR A 261 -3.30 10.94 -19.89
N GLU A 262 -2.73 10.69 -21.07
CA GLU A 262 -3.25 11.17 -22.34
C GLU A 262 -4.56 10.45 -22.70
N THR A 263 -4.57 9.12 -22.62
CA THR A 263 -5.75 8.30 -22.95
C THR A 263 -6.70 8.12 -21.78
N ARG A 264 -6.32 8.55 -20.56
CA ARG A 264 -7.04 8.31 -19.29
C ARG A 264 -7.31 6.84 -19.04
N GLN A 265 -6.35 6.01 -19.40
CA GLN A 265 -6.38 4.59 -19.15
C GLN A 265 -5.58 4.26 -17.90
N ILE A 266 -6.20 3.51 -16.98
CA ILE A 266 -5.52 2.88 -15.83
C ILE A 266 -5.71 1.38 -15.97
N LEU A 267 -4.61 0.64 -15.93
CA LEU A 267 -4.61 -0.81 -15.79
C LEU A 267 -4.09 -1.16 -14.40
N LEU A 268 -4.87 -1.89 -13.63
CA LEU A 268 -4.48 -2.43 -12.33
C LEU A 268 -4.18 -3.92 -12.46
N VAL A 269 -2.95 -4.34 -12.16
CA VAL A 269 -2.53 -5.74 -12.17
C VAL A 269 -2.20 -6.17 -10.75
N THR A 270 -2.91 -7.14 -10.18
CA THR A 270 -2.59 -7.70 -8.86
C THR A 270 -1.79 -8.98 -9.00
N THR A 271 -0.76 -9.12 -8.14
CA THR A 271 0.13 -10.27 -8.05
C THR A 271 -0.07 -10.95 -6.70
N PRO A 272 -0.32 -12.27 -6.64
CA PRO A 272 -0.46 -13.00 -5.39
C PRO A 272 0.79 -12.85 -4.51
N ARG A 273 0.58 -12.64 -3.21
CA ARG A 273 1.68 -12.43 -2.25
C ARG A 273 2.63 -13.62 -2.13
N ASP A 274 2.09 -14.83 -2.35
CA ASP A 274 2.83 -16.09 -2.21
C ASP A 274 3.50 -16.55 -3.52
N TYR A 275 3.58 -15.69 -4.56
CA TYR A 275 4.31 -16.00 -5.79
C TYR A 275 5.76 -16.37 -5.48
N TYR A 276 6.18 -17.54 -6.00
CA TYR A 276 7.53 -18.09 -5.83
C TYR A 276 8.43 -17.58 -6.95
N VAL A 277 9.14 -16.50 -6.68
CA VAL A 277 9.92 -15.75 -7.68
C VAL A 277 11.29 -15.36 -7.11
N PRO A 278 12.34 -15.25 -7.94
CA PRO A 278 13.62 -14.70 -7.51
C PRO A 278 13.48 -13.25 -7.04
N LEU A 279 14.16 -12.88 -5.97
CA LEU A 279 14.28 -11.51 -5.50
C LEU A 279 15.62 -10.91 -5.95
N PRO A 280 15.75 -9.58 -6.08
CA PRO A 280 17.04 -8.92 -6.38
C PRO A 280 18.16 -9.28 -5.42
N VAL A 281 17.83 -9.62 -4.17
CA VAL A 281 18.78 -9.92 -3.07
C VAL A 281 19.04 -11.41 -2.88
N SER A 282 18.45 -12.29 -3.69
CA SER A 282 18.44 -13.74 -3.44
C SER A 282 19.35 -14.56 -4.39
N ASP A 283 20.20 -13.92 -5.18
CA ASP A 283 21.08 -14.57 -6.17
C ASP A 283 20.37 -15.58 -7.09
N GLY A 284 19.11 -15.27 -7.44
CA GLY A 284 18.27 -16.11 -8.28
C GLY A 284 17.55 -17.24 -7.54
N ILE A 285 17.74 -17.40 -6.23
CA ILE A 285 16.97 -18.33 -5.39
C ILE A 285 15.56 -17.77 -5.19
N PRO A 286 14.51 -18.52 -5.53
CA PRO A 286 13.16 -18.01 -5.38
C PRO A 286 12.72 -17.86 -3.91
N ASP A 287 11.87 -16.85 -3.66
CA ASP A 287 11.21 -16.62 -2.39
C ASP A 287 9.74 -16.27 -2.63
N LYS A 288 8.95 -16.14 -1.59
CA LYS A 288 7.61 -15.55 -1.69
C LYS A 288 7.72 -14.05 -1.98
N LEU A 289 6.93 -13.54 -2.91
CA LEU A 289 6.91 -12.11 -3.23
C LEU A 289 6.67 -11.22 -1.99
N THR A 290 5.83 -11.68 -1.05
CA THR A 290 5.57 -10.93 0.20
C THR A 290 6.83 -10.69 1.02
N HIS A 291 7.81 -11.61 0.97
CA HIS A 291 9.07 -11.49 1.71
C HIS A 291 10.00 -10.41 1.11
N ALA A 292 9.81 -10.02 -0.16
CA ALA A 292 10.56 -8.91 -0.74
C ALA A 292 10.43 -7.62 0.07
N GLY A 293 9.25 -7.38 0.67
CA GLY A 293 8.98 -6.22 1.52
C GLY A 293 9.81 -6.16 2.81
N ILE A 294 10.32 -7.31 3.29
CA ILE A 294 11.20 -7.39 4.46
C ILE A 294 12.54 -6.70 4.20
N TYR A 295 12.95 -6.66 2.93
CA TYR A 295 14.19 -6.02 2.45
C TYR A 295 13.95 -4.60 1.92
N GLY A 296 12.74 -4.06 2.12
CA GLY A 296 12.37 -2.70 1.71
C GLY A 296 11.57 -2.63 0.40
N VAL A 297 11.01 -1.44 0.15
CA VAL A 297 10.13 -1.20 -1.01
C VAL A 297 10.87 -1.37 -2.33
N ASN A 298 12.15 -1.00 -2.39
CA ASN A 298 12.97 -1.14 -3.61
C ASN A 298 13.13 -2.61 -4.03
N VAL A 299 13.27 -3.54 -3.08
CA VAL A 299 13.37 -4.98 -3.38
C VAL A 299 12.03 -5.52 -3.89
N SER A 300 10.92 -5.05 -3.33
CA SER A 300 9.58 -5.39 -3.84
C SER A 300 9.37 -4.89 -5.27
N MET A 301 9.75 -3.63 -5.55
CA MET A 301 9.69 -3.05 -6.91
C MET A 301 10.58 -3.85 -7.88
N GLY A 302 11.85 -4.06 -7.54
CA GLY A 302 12.78 -4.80 -8.39
C GLY A 302 12.33 -6.24 -8.67
N THR A 303 11.68 -6.90 -7.70
CA THR A 303 11.08 -8.24 -7.92
C THR A 303 9.98 -8.20 -8.97
N LEU A 304 9.10 -7.19 -8.93
CA LEU A 304 8.02 -7.04 -9.90
C LEU A 304 8.55 -6.55 -11.27
N GLU A 305 9.58 -5.71 -11.30
CA GLU A 305 10.29 -5.31 -12.52
C GLU A 305 10.88 -6.54 -13.24
N MET A 306 11.54 -7.43 -12.49
CA MET A 306 12.05 -8.70 -13.03
C MET A 306 10.93 -9.61 -13.53
N LEU A 307 9.82 -9.75 -12.79
CA LEU A 307 8.69 -10.61 -13.16
C LEU A 307 7.99 -10.12 -14.43
N TYR A 308 7.76 -8.82 -14.54
CA TYR A 308 6.97 -8.23 -15.63
C TYR A 308 7.81 -7.62 -16.75
N ASP A 309 9.13 -7.61 -16.62
CA ASP A 309 10.05 -7.01 -17.61
C ASP A 309 9.60 -5.57 -17.94
N THR A 310 9.40 -4.77 -16.89
CA THR A 310 8.88 -3.40 -16.99
C THR A 310 9.46 -2.54 -15.88
N ASP A 311 9.79 -1.28 -16.20
CA ASP A 311 10.21 -0.33 -15.19
C ASP A 311 9.01 0.11 -14.33
N ILE A 312 9.25 0.30 -13.04
CA ILE A 312 8.33 0.88 -12.07
C ILE A 312 8.86 2.27 -11.69
N ASP A 313 8.07 3.30 -11.99
CA ASP A 313 8.49 4.69 -11.82
C ASP A 313 8.36 5.15 -10.38
N TYR A 314 7.28 4.74 -9.69
CA TYR A 314 6.91 5.22 -8.37
C TYR A 314 6.31 4.13 -7.52
N TYR A 315 6.28 4.37 -6.18
CA TYR A 315 5.51 3.54 -5.26
C TYR A 315 4.50 4.35 -4.44
N PHE A 316 3.50 3.64 -3.96
CA PHE A 316 2.51 4.07 -2.99
C PHE A 316 2.34 2.95 -1.96
N ARG A 317 2.72 3.21 -0.72
CA ARG A 317 2.68 2.23 0.37
C ARG A 317 1.73 2.68 1.47
N LEU A 318 0.95 1.73 1.99
CA LEU A 318 0.04 1.94 3.10
C LEU A 318 0.00 0.70 4.01
N ASN A 319 -0.36 0.94 5.27
CA ASN A 319 -0.68 -0.12 6.22
C ASN A 319 -2.20 -0.19 6.49
N PHE A 320 -2.63 -1.11 7.36
CA PHE A 320 -4.06 -1.31 7.64
C PHE A 320 -4.74 -0.09 8.24
N SER A 321 -4.08 0.63 9.14
CA SER A 321 -4.63 1.85 9.75
C SER A 321 -4.73 2.98 8.72
N GLY A 322 -3.72 3.13 7.88
CA GLY A 322 -3.72 4.08 6.78
C GLY A 322 -4.84 3.81 5.78
N PHE A 323 -5.03 2.54 5.41
CA PHE A 323 -6.12 2.13 4.52
C PHE A 323 -7.50 2.52 5.10
N THR A 324 -7.78 2.17 6.36
CA THR A 324 -9.07 2.53 6.99
C THR A 324 -9.24 4.03 7.06
N GLY A 325 -8.18 4.77 7.42
CA GLY A 325 -8.19 6.23 7.49
C GLY A 325 -8.52 6.89 6.14
N ILE A 326 -7.94 6.41 5.03
CA ILE A 326 -8.23 6.92 3.69
C ILE A 326 -9.70 6.69 3.33
N VAL A 327 -10.22 5.47 3.51
CA VAL A 327 -11.61 5.14 3.17
C VAL A 327 -12.59 5.98 3.99
N ASP A 328 -12.35 6.15 5.29
CA ASP A 328 -13.21 6.93 6.19
C ASP A 328 -13.14 8.44 5.85
N ALA A 329 -11.96 8.97 5.54
CA ALA A 329 -11.78 10.35 5.11
C ALA A 329 -12.55 10.66 3.80
N LEU A 330 -12.58 9.70 2.86
CA LEU A 330 -13.39 9.78 1.64
C LEU A 330 -14.90 9.71 1.93
N GLY A 331 -15.33 9.39 3.16
CA GLY A 331 -16.72 9.20 3.55
C GLY A 331 -17.27 7.84 3.10
N GLY A 332 -16.42 6.84 3.04
CA GLY A 332 -16.72 5.49 2.59
C GLY A 332 -16.66 5.32 1.06
N ILE A 333 -16.59 4.07 0.64
CA ILE A 333 -16.54 3.66 -0.76
C ILE A 333 -17.71 2.74 -1.12
N THR A 334 -18.03 2.62 -2.41
CA THR A 334 -19.03 1.69 -2.91
C THR A 334 -18.35 0.66 -3.82
N VAL A 335 -18.38 -0.61 -3.41
CA VAL A 335 -17.76 -1.73 -4.14
C VAL A 335 -18.84 -2.58 -4.77
N ASP A 336 -18.64 -3.00 -6.04
CA ASP A 336 -19.51 -3.97 -6.72
C ASP A 336 -19.01 -5.38 -6.41
N ASN A 337 -19.75 -6.09 -5.53
CA ASN A 337 -19.38 -7.41 -5.05
C ASN A 337 -20.00 -8.51 -5.91
N ASP A 338 -19.18 -9.46 -6.42
CA ASP A 338 -19.64 -10.58 -7.25
C ASP A 338 -20.07 -11.79 -6.43
N VAL A 339 -19.55 -11.95 -5.20
CA VAL A 339 -19.73 -13.16 -4.40
C VAL A 339 -20.21 -12.77 -3.00
N ALA A 340 -21.39 -13.25 -2.62
CA ALA A 340 -21.91 -12.99 -1.28
C ALA A 340 -21.12 -13.78 -0.22
N PHE A 341 -20.80 -13.12 0.89
CA PHE A 341 -20.18 -13.77 2.07
C PHE A 341 -20.42 -12.94 3.34
N THR A 342 -20.12 -13.56 4.48
CA THR A 342 -20.16 -12.91 5.80
C THR A 342 -18.82 -13.16 6.51
N LYS A 343 -18.29 -12.12 7.15
CA LYS A 343 -17.07 -12.20 7.96
C LYS A 343 -17.18 -11.33 9.20
N GLY A 344 -17.06 -11.95 10.37
CA GLY A 344 -17.34 -11.26 11.65
C GLY A 344 -18.75 -10.69 11.64
N ASP A 345 -18.86 -9.42 12.00
CA ASP A 345 -20.14 -8.69 12.06
C ASP A 345 -20.61 -8.15 10.70
N TYR A 346 -19.84 -8.33 9.63
CA TYR A 346 -20.12 -7.76 8.32
C TYR A 346 -20.68 -8.78 7.34
N THR A 347 -21.73 -8.38 6.62
CA THR A 347 -22.33 -9.14 5.51
C THR A 347 -22.16 -8.38 4.20
N TYR A 348 -21.69 -9.08 3.18
CA TYR A 348 -21.36 -8.56 1.85
C TYR A 348 -22.27 -9.23 0.82
N PRO A 349 -23.45 -8.67 0.51
CA PRO A 349 -24.33 -9.20 -0.54
C PRO A 349 -23.71 -9.01 -1.93
N VAL A 350 -24.23 -9.73 -2.92
CA VAL A 350 -23.90 -9.48 -4.34
C VAL A 350 -24.44 -8.12 -4.76
N GLY A 351 -23.69 -7.39 -5.58
CA GLY A 351 -24.01 -6.06 -6.10
C GLY A 351 -23.30 -4.95 -5.34
N LYS A 352 -23.84 -3.74 -5.38
CA LYS A 352 -23.21 -2.55 -4.80
C LYS A 352 -23.32 -2.55 -3.28
N VAL A 353 -22.19 -2.58 -2.61
CA VAL A 353 -22.07 -2.54 -1.15
C VAL A 353 -21.33 -1.27 -0.76
N GLN A 354 -21.94 -0.46 0.10
CA GLN A 354 -21.28 0.69 0.69
C GLN A 354 -20.50 0.24 1.94
N MET A 355 -19.26 0.66 2.04
CA MET A 355 -18.34 0.23 3.08
C MET A 355 -17.64 1.43 3.71
N ASP A 356 -17.51 1.43 5.03
CA ASP A 356 -16.56 2.23 5.78
C ASP A 356 -15.15 1.59 5.74
N GLY A 357 -14.16 2.21 6.40
CA GLY A 357 -12.79 1.73 6.38
C GLY A 357 -12.61 0.33 6.95
N LYS A 358 -13.29 0.01 8.06
CA LYS A 358 -13.20 -1.32 8.70
C LYS A 358 -13.85 -2.41 7.87
N MET A 359 -15.03 -2.12 7.34
CA MET A 359 -15.75 -3.03 6.47
C MET A 359 -14.96 -3.29 5.17
N ALA A 360 -14.40 -2.22 4.56
CA ALA A 360 -13.57 -2.33 3.35
C ALA A 360 -12.27 -3.11 3.60
N LEU A 361 -11.63 -2.92 4.76
CA LEU A 361 -10.43 -3.68 5.15
C LEU A 361 -10.75 -5.16 5.31
N THR A 362 -11.86 -5.49 5.99
CA THR A 362 -12.32 -6.88 6.16
C THR A 362 -12.60 -7.53 4.81
N PHE A 363 -13.26 -6.80 3.88
CA PHE A 363 -13.52 -7.25 2.51
C PHE A 363 -12.23 -7.54 1.73
N ALA A 364 -11.25 -6.63 1.80
CA ALA A 364 -9.98 -6.74 1.08
C ALA A 364 -9.05 -7.84 1.63
N ARG A 365 -9.24 -8.27 2.89
CA ARG A 365 -8.40 -9.30 3.54
C ARG A 365 -9.02 -10.69 3.54
N GLU A 366 -10.32 -10.82 3.24
CA GLU A 366 -10.98 -12.12 3.30
C GLU A 366 -10.51 -13.06 2.18
N ARG A 367 -10.16 -14.28 2.56
CA ARG A 367 -9.73 -15.36 1.66
C ARG A 367 -10.41 -16.69 1.95
N TYR A 368 -10.74 -16.97 3.20
CA TYR A 368 -11.25 -18.26 3.64
C TYR A 368 -12.71 -18.52 3.24
N SER A 369 -13.46 -17.45 2.95
CA SER A 369 -14.84 -17.55 2.47
C SER A 369 -14.94 -17.94 0.99
N PHE A 370 -13.82 -18.08 0.28
CA PHE A 370 -13.79 -18.29 -1.17
C PHE A 370 -13.05 -19.57 -1.55
N VAL A 371 -13.56 -20.26 -2.59
CA VAL A 371 -12.91 -21.45 -3.17
C VAL A 371 -11.52 -21.08 -3.74
N ASP A 372 -11.43 -19.95 -4.43
CA ASP A 372 -10.19 -19.46 -5.05
C ASP A 372 -9.26 -18.74 -4.04
N GLY A 373 -9.63 -18.69 -2.76
CA GLY A 373 -8.81 -18.20 -1.67
C GLY A 373 -8.12 -16.86 -1.94
N ASP A 374 -6.80 -16.92 -2.09
CA ASP A 374 -5.95 -15.77 -2.29
C ASP A 374 -6.20 -15.02 -3.61
N ILE A 375 -6.55 -15.73 -4.68
CA ILE A 375 -6.88 -15.14 -5.98
C ILE A 375 -8.13 -14.26 -5.86
N GLN A 376 -9.17 -14.71 -5.14
CA GLN A 376 -10.36 -13.90 -4.91
C GLN A 376 -10.05 -12.70 -4.00
N ARG A 377 -9.18 -12.86 -3.01
CA ARG A 377 -8.68 -11.72 -2.21
C ARG A 377 -8.05 -10.65 -3.09
N GLY A 378 -7.17 -11.02 -4.02
CA GLY A 378 -6.56 -10.10 -4.98
C GLY A 378 -7.60 -9.37 -5.84
N LYS A 379 -8.63 -10.07 -6.33
CA LYS A 379 -9.75 -9.45 -7.06
C LYS A 379 -10.53 -8.45 -6.18
N ASN A 380 -10.75 -8.79 -4.91
CA ASN A 380 -11.42 -7.90 -3.96
C ASN A 380 -10.58 -6.64 -3.68
N GLN A 381 -9.26 -6.78 -3.55
CA GLN A 381 -8.34 -5.64 -3.42
C GLN A 381 -8.41 -4.70 -4.63
N LEU A 382 -8.43 -5.25 -5.85
CA LEU A 382 -8.60 -4.45 -7.08
C LEU A 382 -9.92 -3.67 -7.09
N LYS A 383 -11.03 -4.29 -6.67
CA LYS A 383 -12.34 -3.62 -6.58
C LYS A 383 -12.31 -2.47 -5.60
N VAL A 384 -11.70 -2.67 -4.44
CA VAL A 384 -11.56 -1.65 -3.40
C VAL A 384 -10.69 -0.49 -3.90
N ILE A 385 -9.53 -0.76 -4.50
CA ILE A 385 -8.66 0.28 -5.06
C ILE A 385 -9.39 1.05 -6.17
N SER A 386 -10.11 0.36 -7.06
CA SER A 386 -10.92 1.04 -8.10
C SER A 386 -11.99 1.94 -7.48
N ALA A 387 -12.69 1.49 -6.44
CA ALA A 387 -13.70 2.29 -5.74
C ALA A 387 -13.09 3.52 -5.03
N ILE A 388 -11.88 3.40 -4.49
CA ILE A 388 -11.12 4.52 -3.92
C ILE A 388 -10.77 5.53 -5.03
N ILE A 389 -10.26 5.06 -6.19
CA ILE A 389 -9.93 5.91 -7.34
C ILE A 389 -11.18 6.64 -7.83
N ASP A 390 -12.29 5.93 -8.05
CA ASP A 390 -13.55 6.53 -8.49
C ASP A 390 -14.05 7.61 -7.52
N LYS A 391 -13.93 7.35 -6.22
CA LYS A 391 -14.33 8.29 -5.18
C LYS A 391 -13.40 9.50 -5.12
N ALA A 392 -12.09 9.29 -5.22
CA ALA A 392 -11.08 10.34 -5.22
C ALA A 392 -11.20 11.28 -6.43
N LEU A 393 -11.62 10.76 -7.57
CA LEU A 393 -11.86 11.53 -8.79
C LEU A 393 -13.25 12.20 -8.85
N SER A 394 -14.10 11.99 -7.85
CA SER A 394 -15.46 12.54 -7.80
C SER A 394 -15.46 14.02 -7.36
N PRO A 395 -16.45 14.83 -7.79
CA PRO A 395 -16.57 16.23 -7.35
C PRO A 395 -16.77 16.40 -5.84
N ASP A 396 -17.28 15.38 -5.14
CA ASP A 396 -17.51 15.40 -3.69
C ASP A 396 -16.24 15.59 -2.87
N ILE A 397 -15.09 15.19 -3.43
CA ILE A 397 -13.78 15.34 -2.78
C ILE A 397 -13.45 16.82 -2.54
N LEU A 398 -13.86 17.71 -3.44
CA LEU A 398 -13.58 19.14 -3.34
C LEU A 398 -14.25 19.77 -2.10
N VAL A 399 -15.39 19.26 -1.68
CA VAL A 399 -16.11 19.77 -0.49
C VAL A 399 -15.44 19.32 0.82
N ARG A 400 -14.81 18.15 0.82
CA ARG A 400 -14.20 17.52 2.01
C ARG A 400 -12.69 17.60 2.03
N TYR A 401 -12.10 18.30 1.08
CA TYR A 401 -10.66 18.27 0.82
C TYR A 401 -9.79 18.49 2.06
N ASN A 402 -10.02 19.55 2.85
CA ASN A 402 -9.21 19.84 4.04
C ASN A 402 -9.29 18.69 5.07
N SER A 403 -10.49 18.19 5.32
CA SER A 403 -10.68 17.06 6.25
C SER A 403 -9.99 15.79 5.75
N ILE A 404 -10.00 15.56 4.44
CA ILE A 404 -9.30 14.43 3.82
C ILE A 404 -7.79 14.61 3.97
N MET A 405 -7.24 15.75 3.58
CA MET A 405 -5.79 16.01 3.66
C MET A 405 -5.25 15.89 5.07
N ASP A 406 -5.94 16.45 6.06
CA ASP A 406 -5.54 16.32 7.48
C ASP A 406 -5.58 14.88 7.97
N SER A 407 -6.48 14.07 7.42
CA SER A 407 -6.65 12.66 7.85
C SER A 407 -5.70 11.69 7.15
N ILE A 408 -5.24 12.00 5.92
CA ILE A 408 -4.47 11.05 5.11
C ILE A 408 -2.95 11.26 5.16
N LYS A 409 -2.46 12.40 5.65
CA LYS A 409 -1.03 12.73 5.63
C LYS A 409 -0.12 11.70 6.28
N ASP A 410 -0.63 10.99 7.31
CA ASP A 410 0.08 9.94 8.03
C ASP A 410 -0.44 8.52 7.68
N CYS A 411 -1.29 8.41 6.64
CA CYS A 411 -1.94 7.16 6.25
C CYS A 411 -1.17 6.37 5.19
N PHE A 412 -0.30 7.02 4.43
CA PHE A 412 0.44 6.41 3.34
C PHE A 412 1.78 7.10 3.12
N GLU A 413 2.62 6.44 2.37
CA GLU A 413 3.92 6.93 1.91
C GLU A 413 4.02 6.73 0.40
N MET A 414 4.58 7.71 -0.31
CA MET A 414 4.81 7.62 -1.75
C MET A 414 6.02 8.45 -2.15
N ASP A 415 6.60 8.12 -3.31
CA ASP A 415 7.71 8.88 -3.91
C ASP A 415 7.31 9.62 -5.19
N VAL A 416 5.99 9.73 -5.46
CA VAL A 416 5.48 10.49 -6.60
C VAL A 416 5.78 11.97 -6.42
N PRO A 417 6.54 12.62 -7.33
CA PRO A 417 6.85 14.04 -7.22
C PRO A 417 5.61 14.93 -7.25
N TYR A 418 5.63 15.99 -6.46
CA TYR A 418 4.53 16.97 -6.43
C TYR A 418 4.10 17.45 -7.82
N ASP A 419 5.07 17.72 -8.71
CA ASP A 419 4.78 18.22 -10.07
C ASP A 419 3.98 17.23 -10.91
N ASP A 420 4.17 15.92 -10.73
CA ASP A 420 3.40 14.88 -11.42
C ASP A 420 1.99 14.78 -10.86
N ILE A 421 1.81 14.88 -9.54
CA ILE A 421 0.48 14.95 -8.91
C ILE A 421 -0.27 16.20 -9.38
N ALA A 422 0.39 17.34 -9.38
CA ALA A 422 -0.19 18.60 -9.85
C ALA A 422 -0.60 18.53 -11.33
N ALA A 423 0.17 17.81 -12.15
CA ALA A 423 -0.15 17.58 -13.56
C ALA A 423 -1.40 16.71 -13.73
N LEU A 424 -1.54 15.63 -12.93
CA LEU A 424 -2.75 14.80 -12.91
C LEU A 424 -3.99 15.60 -12.52
N VAL A 425 -3.89 16.40 -11.45
CA VAL A 425 -4.98 17.28 -11.00
C VAL A 425 -5.34 18.29 -12.10
N ARG A 426 -4.34 18.93 -12.70
CA ARG A 426 -4.52 19.87 -13.81
C ARG A 426 -5.20 19.23 -15.01
N ARG A 427 -4.79 18.01 -15.37
CA ARG A 427 -5.41 17.23 -16.44
C ARG A 427 -6.87 16.94 -16.12
N GLN A 428 -7.20 16.53 -14.90
CA GLN A 428 -8.57 16.26 -14.49
C GLN A 428 -9.45 17.52 -14.54
N LEU A 429 -8.92 18.66 -14.11
CA LEU A 429 -9.64 19.93 -14.12
C LEU A 429 -9.80 20.54 -15.53
N SER A 430 -9.03 20.10 -16.52
CA SER A 430 -9.03 20.72 -17.86
C SER A 430 -10.31 20.44 -18.65
N ASP A 431 -10.89 19.25 -18.54
CA ASP A 431 -12.03 18.79 -19.31
C ASP A 431 -12.97 17.84 -18.53
N ASN A 432 -12.67 17.56 -17.26
CA ASN A 432 -13.43 16.67 -16.37
C ASN A 432 -13.77 15.31 -17.00
N GLY A 433 -12.84 14.77 -17.81
CA GLY A 433 -13.01 13.49 -18.49
C GLY A 433 -13.00 12.31 -17.52
N SER A 434 -13.74 11.25 -17.85
CA SER A 434 -13.75 10.01 -17.09
C SER A 434 -12.49 9.18 -17.36
N TRP A 435 -12.01 8.48 -16.34
CA TRP A 435 -10.93 7.50 -16.46
C TRP A 435 -11.51 6.12 -16.76
N ASN A 436 -10.82 5.38 -17.61
CA ASN A 436 -11.13 3.97 -17.87
C ASN A 436 -10.21 3.10 -17.02
N VAL A 437 -10.76 2.41 -16.02
CA VAL A 437 -10.02 1.54 -15.12
C VAL A 437 -10.28 0.09 -15.50
N VAL A 438 -9.23 -0.63 -15.90
CA VAL A 438 -9.27 -2.06 -16.22
C VAL A 438 -8.48 -2.83 -15.18
N GLN A 439 -9.03 -3.95 -14.70
CA GLN A 439 -8.45 -4.79 -13.66
C GLN A 439 -8.00 -6.11 -14.26
N TYR A 440 -6.84 -6.60 -13.84
CA TYR A 440 -6.31 -7.90 -14.20
C TYR A 440 -5.66 -8.58 -13.00
N SER A 441 -5.92 -9.88 -12.82
CA SER A 441 -5.29 -10.68 -11.78
C SER A 441 -4.47 -11.78 -12.42
N VAL A 442 -3.19 -11.85 -12.09
CA VAL A 442 -2.38 -13.01 -12.45
C VAL A 442 -2.70 -14.17 -11.52
N THR A 443 -2.47 -15.40 -11.99
CA THR A 443 -2.82 -16.64 -11.28
C THR A 443 -1.63 -17.57 -11.20
N GLY A 444 -1.73 -18.61 -10.36
CA GLY A 444 -0.69 -19.61 -10.21
C GLY A 444 -1.24 -20.91 -9.63
N THR A 445 -0.33 -21.84 -9.39
CA THR A 445 -0.64 -23.15 -8.79
C THR A 445 0.06 -23.25 -7.44
N GLY A 446 -0.66 -23.69 -6.41
CA GLY A 446 -0.10 -23.96 -5.09
C GLY A 446 0.95 -25.06 -5.14
N ASP A 447 2.04 -24.88 -4.42
CA ASP A 447 3.14 -25.83 -4.30
C ASP A 447 3.78 -25.72 -2.90
N SER A 448 4.68 -26.63 -2.57
CA SER A 448 5.46 -26.63 -1.33
C SER A 448 6.94 -26.61 -1.69
N GLN A 449 7.63 -25.53 -1.33
CA GLN A 449 9.04 -25.29 -1.64
C GLN A 449 9.76 -24.70 -0.43
N ILE A 450 11.09 -24.62 -0.48
CA ILE A 450 11.88 -23.90 0.53
C ILE A 450 12.16 -22.50 -0.03
N PRO A 451 11.53 -21.43 0.50
CA PRO A 451 11.84 -20.06 0.11
C PRO A 451 13.25 -19.63 0.56
N TYR A 452 13.85 -18.68 -0.16
CA TYR A 452 15.18 -18.14 0.17
C TYR A 452 15.30 -17.68 1.63
N SER A 453 14.29 -17.00 2.15
CA SER A 453 14.25 -16.52 3.54
C SER A 453 14.01 -17.62 4.58
N MET A 454 13.68 -18.85 4.17
CA MET A 454 13.30 -19.95 5.06
C MET A 454 14.25 -21.13 4.89
N SER A 455 14.39 -21.94 5.92
CA SER A 455 15.20 -23.19 5.89
C SER A 455 14.31 -24.44 5.88
N ASP A 456 13.01 -24.27 5.67
CA ASP A 456 12.03 -25.35 5.75
C ASP A 456 10.96 -25.18 4.67
N TYR A 457 10.23 -26.25 4.36
CA TYR A 457 9.16 -26.22 3.36
C TYR A 457 8.00 -25.34 3.80
N ALA A 458 7.58 -24.47 2.91
CA ALA A 458 6.42 -23.60 3.09
C ALA A 458 5.53 -23.63 1.85
N TYR A 459 4.24 -23.32 2.04
CA TYR A 459 3.35 -23.08 0.93
C TYR A 459 3.85 -21.92 0.08
N VAL A 460 3.88 -22.10 -1.24
CA VAL A 460 4.18 -21.09 -2.25
C VAL A 460 3.19 -21.19 -3.40
N MET A 461 3.11 -20.17 -4.22
CA MET A 461 2.32 -20.19 -5.45
C MET A 461 3.27 -20.06 -6.66
N ARG A 462 3.34 -21.10 -7.48
CA ARG A 462 4.08 -21.03 -8.75
C ARG A 462 3.31 -20.21 -9.76
N PRO A 463 3.94 -19.18 -10.39
CA PRO A 463 3.29 -18.33 -11.37
C PRO A 463 2.78 -19.10 -12.59
N ASP A 464 1.54 -18.81 -13.04
CA ASP A 464 1.09 -19.16 -14.40
C ASP A 464 1.61 -18.10 -15.38
N TYR A 465 2.69 -18.42 -16.08
CA TYR A 465 3.33 -17.50 -17.03
C TYR A 465 2.46 -17.11 -18.21
N ASN A 466 1.36 -17.81 -18.50
CA ASN A 466 0.39 -17.32 -19.48
C ASN A 466 -0.27 -16.04 -18.95
N THR A 467 -0.62 -16.00 -17.66
CA THR A 467 -1.24 -14.82 -17.04
C THR A 467 -0.23 -13.70 -16.84
N VAL A 468 1.02 -14.01 -16.50
CA VAL A 468 2.12 -13.02 -16.38
C VAL A 468 2.40 -12.38 -17.76
N ASN A 469 2.55 -13.17 -18.83
CA ASN A 469 2.79 -12.66 -20.16
C ASN A 469 1.61 -11.83 -20.69
N LYS A 470 0.37 -12.21 -20.33
CA LYS A 470 -0.81 -11.38 -20.64
C LYS A 470 -0.75 -10.04 -19.90
N ALA A 471 -0.35 -10.01 -18.64
CA ALA A 471 -0.16 -8.76 -17.89
C ALA A 471 0.89 -7.86 -18.57
N LYS A 472 2.05 -8.41 -19.00
CA LYS A 472 3.08 -7.67 -19.76
C LYS A 472 2.49 -7.01 -21.00
N GLU A 473 1.72 -7.76 -21.79
CA GLU A 473 1.08 -7.25 -23.02
C GLU A 473 0.06 -6.14 -22.73
N LEU A 474 -0.75 -6.29 -21.67
CA LEU A 474 -1.73 -5.28 -21.27
C LEU A 474 -1.03 -3.99 -20.80
N MET A 475 0.03 -4.11 -19.99
CA MET A 475 0.82 -2.95 -19.55
C MET A 475 1.45 -2.25 -20.75
N GLN A 476 2.06 -3.00 -21.68
CA GLN A 476 2.65 -2.42 -22.89
C GLN A 476 1.58 -1.74 -23.77
N ALA A 477 0.39 -2.34 -23.89
CA ALA A 477 -0.71 -1.75 -24.66
C ALA A 477 -1.14 -0.39 -24.08
N VAL A 478 -1.18 -0.23 -22.76
CA VAL A 478 -1.45 1.06 -22.10
C VAL A 478 -0.31 2.05 -22.34
N LYS A 479 0.95 1.58 -22.25
CA LYS A 479 2.13 2.40 -22.58
C LYS A 479 2.10 2.89 -24.02
N ASP A 480 1.62 2.08 -24.95
CA ASP A 480 1.45 2.40 -26.39
C ASP A 480 0.22 3.29 -26.68
N GLY A 481 -0.52 3.73 -25.66
CA GLY A 481 -1.69 4.60 -25.80
C GLY A 481 -2.97 3.89 -26.23
N LYS A 482 -3.06 2.55 -26.13
CA LYS A 482 -4.28 1.81 -26.42
C LYS A 482 -5.26 1.88 -25.26
N THR A 483 -6.53 2.06 -25.58
CA THR A 483 -7.62 1.95 -24.62
C THR A 483 -8.03 0.48 -24.48
N LEU A 484 -7.98 -0.03 -23.25
CA LEU A 484 -8.35 -1.40 -22.94
C LEU A 484 -9.82 -1.53 -22.58
N SER A 485 -10.39 -2.69 -22.84
CA SER A 485 -11.71 -3.12 -22.38
C SER A 485 -11.57 -4.37 -21.51
N LYS A 486 -12.61 -4.75 -20.79
CA LYS A 486 -12.62 -5.99 -19.99
C LYS A 486 -12.38 -7.24 -20.85
N SER A 487 -12.77 -7.24 -22.15
CA SER A 487 -12.53 -8.37 -23.05
C SER A 487 -11.05 -8.58 -23.38
N ASP A 488 -10.23 -7.51 -23.32
CA ASP A 488 -8.79 -7.59 -23.61
C ASP A 488 -8.03 -8.35 -22.51
N THR A 489 -8.61 -8.51 -21.34
CA THR A 489 -8.03 -9.29 -20.23
C THR A 489 -8.17 -10.81 -20.41
N ASN A 490 -8.94 -11.30 -21.39
CA ASN A 490 -9.08 -12.72 -21.65
C ASN A 490 -7.85 -13.28 -22.36
N ILE A 491 -7.41 -14.47 -21.94
CA ILE A 491 -6.34 -15.21 -22.61
C ILE A 491 -6.98 -16.09 -23.69
N THR A 492 -6.62 -15.85 -24.93
CA THR A 492 -7.08 -16.63 -26.09
C THR A 492 -6.17 -17.83 -26.36
N ASP A 493 -6.61 -18.79 -27.20
CA ASP A 493 -5.76 -19.91 -27.64
C ASP A 493 -4.55 -19.43 -28.46
N ALA A 494 -4.69 -18.32 -29.19
CA ALA A 494 -3.60 -17.69 -29.90
C ALA A 494 -2.55 -17.11 -28.92
N ASP A 495 -2.99 -16.53 -27.80
CA ASP A 495 -2.12 -16.04 -26.75
C ASP A 495 -1.35 -17.20 -26.10
N ARG A 496 -2.02 -18.31 -25.76
CA ARG A 496 -1.39 -19.51 -25.18
C ARG A 496 -0.32 -20.09 -26.12
N THR A 497 -0.61 -20.15 -27.43
CA THR A 497 0.36 -20.63 -28.42
C THR A 497 1.59 -19.73 -28.49
N ARG A 498 1.39 -18.41 -28.44
CA ARG A 498 2.48 -17.42 -28.45
C ARG A 498 3.30 -17.51 -27.15
N TYR A 499 2.66 -17.56 -25.99
CA TYR A 499 3.32 -17.62 -24.68
C TYR A 499 4.11 -18.91 -24.48
N ALA A 500 3.69 -20.03 -25.06
CA ALA A 500 4.44 -21.28 -25.02
C ALA A 500 5.85 -21.17 -25.69
N SER A 501 6.08 -20.15 -26.53
CA SER A 501 7.39 -19.88 -27.16
C SER A 501 8.22 -18.84 -26.40
N MET A 502 7.66 -18.21 -25.34
CA MET A 502 8.35 -17.22 -24.51
C MET A 502 9.13 -17.91 -23.38
N PRO A 503 10.10 -17.23 -22.76
CA PRO A 503 10.78 -17.76 -21.58
C PRO A 503 9.74 -18.15 -20.51
N GLY A 504 9.87 -19.37 -19.99
CA GLY A 504 9.02 -19.89 -18.93
C GLY A 504 9.45 -19.41 -17.54
N ASP A 505 8.95 -20.13 -16.53
CA ASP A 505 9.25 -19.85 -15.12
C ASP A 505 10.75 -19.97 -14.83
N PRO A 506 11.46 -18.89 -14.43
CA PRO A 506 12.87 -18.96 -14.02
C PRO A 506 13.08 -19.87 -12.81
N ALA A 507 12.04 -20.04 -11.97
CA ALA A 507 12.06 -20.92 -10.80
C ALA A 507 11.72 -22.38 -11.13
N ALA A 508 11.32 -22.71 -12.38
CA ALA A 508 10.91 -24.08 -12.74
C ALA A 508 12.06 -25.11 -12.61
N SER A 509 13.31 -24.67 -12.78
CA SER A 509 14.50 -25.51 -12.57
C SER A 509 14.95 -25.58 -11.12
N TYR A 510 14.35 -24.76 -10.25
CA TYR A 510 14.68 -24.69 -8.84
C TYR A 510 13.85 -25.74 -8.09
N THR A 511 14.46 -26.87 -7.75
CA THR A 511 13.88 -27.86 -6.86
C THR A 511 14.69 -27.81 -5.56
N SER A 512 14.00 -27.58 -4.43
CA SER A 512 14.59 -27.55 -3.08
C SER A 512 15.06 -28.92 -2.57
N SER A 513 15.01 -29.95 -3.40
CA SER A 513 15.66 -31.22 -3.10
C SER A 513 17.17 -31.02 -3.19
N GLY A 514 17.84 -31.00 -2.03
CA GLY A 514 19.27 -30.77 -1.88
C GLY A 514 20.14 -31.66 -2.76
N SER A 515 20.34 -31.26 -3.97
CA SER A 515 21.39 -31.73 -4.85
C SER A 515 21.81 -30.57 -5.74
N SER A 516 22.98 -30.05 -5.42
CA SER A 516 23.68 -29.07 -6.22
C SER A 516 23.99 -29.63 -7.59
N THR A 517 23.21 -29.26 -8.60
CA THR A 517 23.66 -29.26 -9.98
C THR A 517 23.28 -27.93 -10.58
N GLN A 518 24.20 -26.97 -10.46
CA GLN A 518 24.18 -25.76 -11.25
C GLN A 518 24.21 -26.13 -12.74
N SER A 519 23.08 -26.01 -13.41
CA SER A 519 23.07 -25.86 -14.86
C SER A 519 23.15 -24.36 -15.12
N SER A 520 24.35 -23.93 -15.51
CA SER A 520 24.62 -22.56 -15.94
C SER A 520 23.87 -22.29 -17.24
N SER A 521 22.69 -21.69 -17.16
CA SER A 521 22.15 -20.88 -18.24
C SER A 521 22.41 -19.42 -17.87
N ASN A 522 23.40 -18.82 -18.53
CA ASN A 522 23.69 -17.40 -18.50
C ASN A 522 22.48 -16.61 -19.00
N ASN A 523 21.58 -16.25 -18.13
CA ASN A 523 20.70 -15.11 -18.33
C ASN A 523 21.24 -13.99 -17.44
N ASN A 524 22.09 -13.15 -18.04
CA ASN A 524 22.54 -11.90 -17.45
C ASN A 524 21.33 -10.97 -17.29
N TYR A 525 20.65 -11.04 -16.17
CA TYR A 525 19.80 -9.95 -15.69
C TYR A 525 20.69 -8.96 -14.95
N SER A 526 21.23 -8.00 -15.69
CA SER A 526 21.99 -6.90 -15.13
C SER A 526 21.00 -5.86 -14.60
N TYR A 527 20.72 -5.90 -13.30
CA TYR A 527 20.07 -4.80 -12.59
C TYR A 527 21.09 -3.65 -12.52
N SER A 528 20.80 -2.55 -13.23
CA SER A 528 21.60 -1.33 -13.19
C SER A 528 21.17 -0.46 -12.01
N GLY A 529 21.35 -0.97 -10.81
CA GLY A 529 21.35 -0.21 -9.57
C GLY A 529 22.71 -0.42 -8.93
N GLY A 530 23.58 0.60 -9.02
CA GLY A 530 24.98 0.46 -8.66
C GLY A 530 25.20 0.09 -7.20
N ASN A 531 25.69 -1.11 -7.01
CA ASN A 531 26.70 -1.44 -6.01
C ASN A 531 27.38 -2.74 -6.48
N ASP A 532 28.61 -2.60 -6.95
CA ASP A 532 29.52 -3.71 -7.28
C ASP A 532 29.87 -4.49 -6.02
N TYR A 533 29.36 -5.73 -5.94
CA TYR A 533 29.96 -6.75 -5.09
C TYR A 533 30.29 -7.97 -5.91
N SER A 534 31.57 -8.09 -6.30
CA SER A 534 32.13 -9.32 -6.88
C SER A 534 32.60 -10.24 -5.76
N TYR A 535 32.01 -11.43 -5.65
CA TYR A 535 32.53 -12.52 -4.84
C TYR A 535 33.03 -13.66 -5.74
N SER A 536 34.31 -13.97 -5.62
CA SER A 536 34.92 -15.12 -6.31
C SER A 536 35.00 -16.30 -5.33
N GLY A 537 34.29 -17.39 -5.63
CA GLY A 537 34.36 -18.64 -4.88
C GLY A 537 34.88 -19.77 -5.76
N GLY A 538 35.95 -20.40 -5.32
CA GLY A 538 36.66 -21.47 -6.00
C GLY A 538 35.93 -22.82 -5.95
N SER A 539 36.13 -23.59 -6.98
CA SER A 539 35.65 -24.95 -7.20
C SER A 539 36.43 -25.97 -6.43
N ASP A 540 35.76 -26.99 -5.83
CA ASP A 540 36.36 -28.33 -5.66
C ASP A 540 35.33 -29.44 -5.91
N ASN A 541 35.80 -30.44 -6.67
CA ASN A 541 35.08 -31.55 -7.29
C ASN A 541 35.31 -32.84 -6.47
N SER A 542 34.27 -33.57 -6.05
CA SER A 542 34.39 -35.02 -5.79
C SER A 542 33.04 -35.74 -5.92
N GLY A 543 32.99 -36.75 -6.79
CA GLY A 543 31.82 -37.54 -7.14
C GLY A 543 31.46 -38.64 -6.11
N TYR A 544 30.17 -39.05 -6.15
CA TYR A 544 29.67 -40.33 -5.64
C TYR A 544 28.46 -40.83 -6.44
N GLU A 545 28.34 -42.19 -6.51
CA GLU A 545 27.47 -43.02 -7.33
C GLU A 545 26.02 -43.14 -6.78
N GLU A 546 25.02 -43.33 -7.71
CA GLU A 546 23.62 -43.60 -7.45
C GLU A 546 23.37 -44.96 -6.78
N PRO A 547 22.33 -45.11 -5.93
CA PRO A 547 21.66 -46.38 -5.69
C PRO A 547 20.24 -46.40 -6.25
N SER A 548 19.93 -47.57 -6.84
CA SER A 548 18.76 -48.01 -7.56
C SER A 548 17.43 -47.98 -6.79
N VAL A 549 16.36 -47.72 -7.57
CA VAL A 549 14.93 -47.71 -7.21
C VAL A 549 14.40 -49.14 -6.94
N PRO A 550 13.57 -49.36 -5.92
CA PRO A 550 12.75 -50.58 -5.80
C PRO A 550 11.36 -50.40 -6.43
N SER A 551 10.95 -51.43 -7.16
CA SER A 551 9.71 -51.59 -7.89
C SER A 551 8.45 -51.74 -7.00
N GLU A 552 7.32 -51.21 -7.49
CA GLU A 552 5.97 -51.35 -6.96
C GLU A 552 5.46 -52.80 -6.93
N PRO A 553 4.57 -53.17 -6.00
CA PRO A 553 3.75 -54.35 -6.12
C PRO A 553 2.36 -54.02 -6.69
N SER A 554 1.99 -54.80 -7.70
CA SER A 554 0.68 -54.84 -8.33
C SER A 554 -0.33 -55.63 -7.52
N GLY A 555 -1.59 -55.18 -7.54
CA GLY A 555 -2.72 -56.08 -7.45
C GLY A 555 -3.84 -55.75 -6.47
N GLY A 556 -5.05 -55.54 -6.97
CA GLY A 556 -6.22 -56.14 -6.37
C GLY A 556 -7.39 -55.21 -6.01
N GLU A 557 -8.38 -55.22 -6.89
CA GLU A 557 -9.82 -55.31 -6.60
C GLU A 557 -10.61 -54.02 -6.28
N THR A 558 -11.42 -53.64 -7.28
CA THR A 558 -12.61 -52.78 -7.19
C THR A 558 -13.75 -53.48 -6.47
N PRO A 559 -14.51 -52.79 -5.60
CA PRO A 559 -15.86 -53.21 -5.26
C PRO A 559 -16.92 -52.44 -6.06
N SER A 560 -17.86 -53.21 -6.55
CA SER A 560 -19.06 -52.91 -7.32
C SER A 560 -20.07 -52.01 -6.58
N GLU A 561 -20.78 -51.18 -7.37
CA GLU A 561 -22.00 -50.45 -7.01
C GLU A 561 -23.15 -51.40 -6.57
N PRO A 562 -24.07 -50.95 -5.72
CA PRO A 562 -25.42 -51.48 -5.67
C PRO A 562 -26.41 -50.51 -6.32
N ALA A 563 -27.30 -51.14 -7.09
CA ALA A 563 -28.40 -50.56 -7.83
C ALA A 563 -29.60 -50.15 -6.95
N GLY A 564 -30.24 -49.06 -7.36
CA GLY A 564 -31.67 -48.86 -7.52
C GLY A 564 -32.55 -48.76 -6.26
N GLY A 565 -33.28 -47.66 -6.19
CA GLY A 565 -34.45 -47.49 -5.33
C GLY A 565 -35.04 -46.09 -5.45
N ASP A 566 -35.91 -45.89 -6.45
CA ASP A 566 -36.90 -44.81 -6.51
C ASP A 566 -37.81 -44.84 -5.28
N GLU A 567 -37.90 -43.74 -4.56
CA GLU A 567 -39.14 -43.35 -3.87
C GLU A 567 -39.15 -41.86 -3.61
N THR A 568 -40.05 -41.17 -4.29
CA THR A 568 -40.55 -39.80 -4.04
C THR A 568 -41.43 -39.80 -2.79
N PRO A 569 -41.29 -38.81 -1.90
CA PRO A 569 -42.37 -38.46 -1.00
C PRO A 569 -43.03 -37.15 -1.43
N SER A 570 -44.36 -37.25 -1.52
CA SER A 570 -45.38 -36.24 -1.74
C SER A 570 -45.37 -35.09 -0.73
N GLU A 571 -45.77 -33.89 -1.25
CA GLU A 571 -46.16 -32.69 -0.50
C GLU A 571 -47.28 -32.97 0.54
N PRO A 572 -47.34 -32.23 1.63
CA PRO A 572 -48.59 -31.94 2.30
C PRO A 572 -49.00 -30.46 2.13
N SER A 573 -50.26 -30.37 1.68
CA SER A 573 -51.06 -29.13 1.55
C SER A 573 -51.51 -28.58 2.91
N GLY A 574 -51.54 -27.25 3.02
CA GLY A 574 -52.65 -26.49 3.61
C GLY A 574 -52.52 -26.10 5.07
N GLY A 575 -52.70 -24.81 5.32
CA GLY A 575 -53.08 -24.26 6.61
C GLY A 575 -52.64 -22.81 6.83
N GLU A 576 -53.45 -21.89 6.30
CA GLU A 576 -53.48 -20.48 6.73
C GLU A 576 -53.85 -20.38 8.22
N GLU A 577 -53.07 -19.65 8.99
CA GLU A 577 -53.60 -18.87 10.11
C GLU A 577 -52.71 -17.66 10.39
N ILE A 578 -53.31 -16.48 10.23
CA ILE A 578 -52.81 -15.15 10.60
C ILE A 578 -53.10 -14.96 12.10
N PRO A 579 -52.16 -14.53 12.92
CA PRO A 579 -52.49 -13.84 14.15
C PRO A 579 -52.33 -12.32 14.02
N SER A 580 -53.38 -11.64 14.42
CA SER A 580 -53.64 -10.24 14.60
C SER A 580 -52.66 -9.50 15.51
N GLU A 581 -52.40 -8.22 15.15
CA GLU A 581 -51.77 -7.18 15.96
C GLU A 581 -52.42 -7.01 17.35
N PRO A 582 -51.69 -6.53 18.33
CA PRO A 582 -52.29 -5.70 19.38
C PRO A 582 -51.80 -4.26 19.30
N ALA A 583 -52.79 -3.39 19.42
CA ALA A 583 -52.72 -1.94 19.48
C ALA A 583 -52.11 -1.39 20.75
N GLY A 584 -51.37 -0.27 20.62
CA GLY A 584 -51.49 0.92 21.47
C GLY A 584 -50.72 0.96 22.75
N GLY A 585 -49.84 1.94 22.86
CA GLY A 585 -49.29 2.42 24.13
C GLY A 585 -48.15 3.43 23.90
N GLU A 586 -48.52 4.70 23.66
CA GLU A 586 -47.62 5.84 23.82
C GLU A 586 -47.27 6.00 25.31
N GLU A 587 -45.96 6.01 25.61
CA GLU A 587 -45.46 6.71 26.79
C GLU A 587 -44.11 7.34 26.45
N THR A 588 -44.11 8.67 26.42
CA THR A 588 -42.95 9.57 26.45
C THR A 588 -42.36 9.60 27.85
N PRO A 589 -41.02 9.52 28.02
CA PRO A 589 -40.38 9.96 29.27
C PRO A 589 -39.88 11.40 29.13
N ALA A 590 -40.17 12.15 30.20
CA ALA A 590 -39.89 13.54 30.44
C ALA A 590 -38.39 13.87 30.60
N GLU A 591 -38.04 15.11 30.23
CA GLU A 591 -36.78 15.80 30.56
C GLU A 591 -36.57 15.91 32.09
N PRO A 592 -35.33 15.91 32.58
CA PRO A 592 -35.01 16.47 33.89
C PRO A 592 -34.42 17.88 33.79
N ASP A 593 -34.95 18.73 34.63
CA ASP A 593 -34.71 20.13 34.97
C ASP A 593 -33.32 20.37 35.61
N PRO A 594 -32.68 21.54 35.39
CA PRO A 594 -31.35 21.86 35.94
C PRO A 594 -31.46 22.58 37.29
N GLY A 595 -30.66 22.14 38.23
CA GLY A 595 -30.61 22.85 39.54
C GLY A 595 -29.44 22.54 40.42
N THR A 596 -28.61 23.57 40.60
CA THR A 596 -27.85 24.02 41.78
C THR A 596 -26.54 23.37 42.21
N ASN A 597 -25.49 24.18 42.02
CA ASN A 597 -24.40 24.62 42.93
C ASN A 597 -23.71 23.62 43.89
N GLY A 598 -22.39 23.65 43.81
CA GLY A 598 -21.48 23.25 44.87
C GLY A 598 -20.03 23.29 44.43
N GLY A 599 -19.35 24.41 44.65
CA GLY A 599 -17.93 24.56 44.33
C GLY A 599 -17.04 23.82 45.33
N GLU A 600 -15.88 23.44 44.81
CA GLU A 600 -14.66 23.36 45.64
C GLU A 600 -13.43 23.45 44.71
N THR A 601 -12.66 24.48 44.97
CA THR A 601 -11.31 24.77 44.50
C THR A 601 -10.30 23.84 45.16
N ILE A 602 -9.34 23.28 44.41
CA ILE A 602 -7.99 22.99 44.93
C ILE A 602 -7.01 22.91 43.73
N ALA A 603 -6.14 23.90 43.62
CA ALA A 603 -4.70 24.00 43.42
C ALA A 603 -3.97 23.04 42.43
N GLU A 604 -3.30 23.67 41.44
CA GLU A 604 -2.04 23.25 40.84
C GLU A 604 -0.94 22.93 41.87
N PRO A 605 0.06 22.12 41.51
CA PRO A 605 1.41 22.67 41.48
C PRO A 605 2.19 22.39 40.21
N ALA A 606 2.96 23.39 39.82
CA ALA A 606 4.02 23.39 38.86
C ALA A 606 5.25 22.61 39.35
N ALA A 607 5.88 21.86 38.43
CA ALA A 607 7.32 21.82 38.13
C ALA A 607 7.55 21.00 36.86
#